data_0df0043e8af7bce28ef4527f4be9298e
#
_entry.id   0df0043e8af7bce28ef4527f4be9298e
#
_cell.length_a   1.000
_cell.length_b   1.000
_cell.length_c   1.000
_cell.angle_alpha   90.00
_cell.angle_beta   90.00
_cell.angle_gamma   90.00
#
_symmetry.space_group_name_H-M   'P 1'
#
loop_
_entity.id
_entity.type
_entity.pdbx_description
1 polymer ?
#
loop_
_entity_poly.entity_id
_entity_poly.type
_entity_poly.pdbx_seq_one_letter_code
_entity_poly.pdbx_strand_id
1 'polypeptide(L)'
;MEPMNNFTPRAQQVLALARKEADRFHHNYVGTEHLLLGLINLGQGVAVNVLQKMDLDLQTVRAAVEKQVGTGPESKPSGNIPYTPRVKKVLALAGKEAKALNHSYVGTEHILLGLLREGEGVAARVLKSLDVDIERCRNEILAELDPNFSGETGEAAAAGSKSGGPDDKKDGKTPALKAFGRDLTELAKKGELDPVVGRSDEIRRVVQILCRRTKNNPVLIGEAGVGKTAIIEGLAQEISSGIVPEILADKRLITLDLALMVAGTKYRGQFEERIKAVMDEIRRAKNVIIFIDELHTIVGAGAAEGAMDASNIFKPALSRGELQCIGATTLAEYRKYIEKDSALDRRFQSVKVEAPSIEDTILILRGIRGKYEDHHKVEFTDSALDAAAKLSERYITSRFLPDKAIDILDEAGARARIESLKQPVEFENMAAEIDEVCAKKEDAIAKQHFEGAAKYRDEEKQLRKKQTDAIEEWKKTREENRLVVDEEEMLQVVAAWTGIPLSKMEEAESKKLLKLEAELQSEVIGQTIATEVISKALRRSRADLKDPKRPIGSFMFLGPTGVGKTLLAKVLAEEMFGDKDAIIQIDMSEYMEKFAFSRLVGSPPGYVGYEEGGQLTEAVRRKPYSRSAL
;
A
#
# COMPACT_ATOMS: atom_id res chain seq x y z
N MET A 1 -35.19 0.19 -19.91
CA MET A 1 -34.62 -1.07 -19.42
C MET A 1 -33.11 -0.85 -19.40
N GLU A 2 -32.50 -0.69 -18.25
CA GLU A 2 -31.04 -0.72 -18.15
C GLU A 2 -30.54 -2.09 -18.63
N PRO A 3 -29.44 -2.15 -19.39
CA PRO A 3 -29.01 -3.37 -20.02
C PRO A 3 -28.61 -4.41 -18.97
N MET A 4 -29.13 -5.64 -19.08
CA MET A 4 -28.80 -6.81 -18.26
C MET A 4 -27.33 -7.26 -18.37
N ASN A 5 -26.44 -6.42 -18.88
CA ASN A 5 -25.05 -6.75 -19.18
C ASN A 5 -24.17 -6.96 -17.94
N ASN A 6 -24.63 -6.56 -16.74
CA ASN A 6 -23.84 -6.65 -15.51
C ASN A 6 -24.24 -7.83 -14.60
N PHE A 7 -25.16 -8.69 -15.04
CA PHE A 7 -25.57 -9.85 -14.25
C PHE A 7 -24.62 -11.03 -14.50
N THR A 8 -24.17 -11.68 -13.42
CA THR A 8 -23.36 -12.89 -13.54
C THR A 8 -24.13 -14.00 -14.25
N PRO A 9 -23.45 -15.00 -14.86
CA PRO A 9 -24.11 -16.14 -15.49
C PRO A 9 -25.07 -16.86 -14.53
N ARG A 10 -24.70 -16.98 -13.25
CA ARG A 10 -25.56 -17.59 -12.21
C ARG A 10 -26.78 -16.74 -11.91
N ALA A 11 -26.66 -15.41 -11.84
CA ALA A 11 -27.79 -14.52 -11.65
C ALA A 11 -28.75 -14.57 -12.85
N GLN A 12 -28.25 -14.72 -14.07
CA GLN A 12 -29.07 -14.94 -15.25
C GLN A 12 -29.82 -16.29 -15.22
N GLN A 13 -29.17 -17.35 -14.71
CA GLN A 13 -29.79 -18.66 -14.49
C GLN A 13 -30.91 -18.57 -13.47
N VAL A 14 -30.75 -17.81 -12.38
CA VAL A 14 -31.82 -17.56 -11.40
C VAL A 14 -33.05 -16.94 -12.07
N LEU A 15 -32.88 -15.96 -12.96
CA LEU A 15 -33.98 -15.34 -13.69
C LEU A 15 -34.69 -16.33 -14.65
N ALA A 16 -33.91 -17.22 -15.28
CA ALA A 16 -34.47 -18.28 -16.11
C ALA A 16 -35.25 -19.33 -15.29
N LEU A 17 -34.71 -19.72 -14.13
CA LEU A 17 -35.37 -20.64 -13.20
C LEU A 17 -36.64 -20.01 -12.60
N ALA A 18 -36.60 -18.72 -12.26
CA ALA A 18 -37.79 -17.99 -11.78
C ALA A 18 -38.94 -18.01 -12.78
N ARG A 19 -38.64 -17.92 -14.10
CA ARG A 19 -39.66 -18.06 -15.16
C ARG A 19 -40.23 -19.49 -15.22
N LYS A 20 -39.36 -20.52 -15.09
CA LYS A 20 -39.80 -21.92 -15.03
C LYS A 20 -40.71 -22.21 -13.83
N GLU A 21 -40.41 -21.62 -12.68
CA GLU A 21 -41.26 -21.75 -11.50
C GLU A 21 -42.62 -21.02 -11.71
N ALA A 22 -42.64 -19.85 -12.36
CA ALA A 22 -43.90 -19.17 -12.72
C ALA A 22 -44.75 -20.04 -13.65
N ASP A 23 -44.15 -20.69 -14.67
CA ASP A 23 -44.83 -21.65 -15.53
C ASP A 23 -45.38 -22.86 -14.76
N ARG A 24 -44.59 -23.40 -13.81
CA ARG A 24 -44.99 -24.54 -12.97
C ARG A 24 -46.22 -24.24 -12.10
N PHE A 25 -46.34 -22.99 -11.61
CA PHE A 25 -47.47 -22.53 -10.83
C PHE A 25 -48.64 -22.02 -11.67
N HIS A 26 -48.56 -22.10 -13.00
CA HIS A 26 -49.53 -21.57 -13.96
C HIS A 26 -49.80 -20.07 -13.80
N HIS A 27 -48.74 -19.29 -13.42
CA HIS A 27 -48.84 -17.86 -13.28
C HIS A 27 -48.47 -17.15 -14.61
N ASN A 28 -49.21 -16.11 -14.95
CA ASN A 28 -48.95 -15.28 -16.13
C ASN A 28 -48.02 -14.09 -15.86
N TYR A 29 -47.30 -14.12 -14.70
CA TYR A 29 -46.32 -13.12 -14.27
C TYR A 29 -45.19 -13.76 -13.47
N VAL A 30 -44.00 -13.15 -13.50
CA VAL A 30 -42.90 -13.50 -12.63
C VAL A 30 -42.89 -12.56 -11.42
N GLY A 31 -43.27 -13.07 -10.25
CA GLY A 31 -43.28 -12.35 -8.98
C GLY A 31 -41.99 -12.56 -8.15
N THR A 32 -41.92 -11.88 -7.00
CA THR A 32 -40.78 -11.98 -6.06
C THR A 32 -40.61 -13.39 -5.51
N GLU A 33 -41.73 -14.11 -5.30
CA GLU A 33 -41.80 -15.52 -4.90
C GLU A 33 -41.08 -16.42 -5.90
N HIS A 34 -41.32 -16.24 -7.20
CA HIS A 34 -40.67 -17.04 -8.24
C HIS A 34 -39.17 -16.74 -8.29
N LEU A 35 -38.77 -15.50 -7.99
CA LEU A 35 -37.36 -15.12 -7.95
C LEU A 35 -36.64 -15.81 -6.77
N LEU A 36 -37.29 -15.89 -5.61
CA LEU A 36 -36.76 -16.62 -4.45
C LEU A 36 -36.69 -18.14 -4.71
N LEU A 37 -37.72 -18.72 -5.31
CA LEU A 37 -37.71 -20.14 -5.74
C LEU A 37 -36.61 -20.40 -6.78
N GLY A 38 -36.37 -19.48 -7.71
CA GLY A 38 -35.27 -19.55 -8.67
C GLY A 38 -33.89 -19.57 -8.00
N LEU A 39 -33.69 -18.77 -6.94
CA LEU A 39 -32.47 -18.77 -6.13
C LEU A 39 -32.28 -20.12 -5.44
N ILE A 40 -33.33 -20.66 -4.80
CA ILE A 40 -33.29 -21.95 -4.11
C ILE A 40 -33.03 -23.10 -5.08
N ASN A 41 -33.68 -23.10 -6.23
CA ASN A 41 -33.54 -24.15 -7.25
C ASN A 41 -32.17 -24.17 -7.93
N LEU A 42 -31.45 -23.05 -7.93
CA LEU A 42 -30.08 -23.01 -8.41
C LEU A 42 -29.17 -23.90 -7.54
N GLY A 43 -29.47 -24.01 -6.24
CA GLY A 43 -28.78 -24.90 -5.29
C GLY A 43 -27.29 -24.55 -5.04
N GLN A 44 -26.77 -23.52 -5.71
CA GLN A 44 -25.37 -23.12 -5.66
C GLN A 44 -25.25 -21.58 -5.73
N GLY A 45 -24.25 -21.04 -5.03
CA GLY A 45 -23.93 -19.60 -5.06
C GLY A 45 -24.02 -18.96 -3.67
N VAL A 46 -23.45 -17.76 -3.55
CA VAL A 46 -23.30 -17.04 -2.29
C VAL A 46 -24.65 -16.88 -1.57
N ALA A 47 -25.72 -16.57 -2.27
CA ALA A 47 -27.05 -16.44 -1.66
C ALA A 47 -27.54 -17.74 -0.99
N VAL A 48 -27.31 -18.87 -1.63
CA VAL A 48 -27.73 -20.18 -1.09
C VAL A 48 -26.86 -20.57 0.11
N ASN A 49 -25.54 -20.37 0.00
CA ASN A 49 -24.61 -20.63 1.11
C ASN A 49 -24.95 -19.80 2.35
N VAL A 50 -25.27 -18.52 2.15
CA VAL A 50 -25.65 -17.62 3.25
C VAL A 50 -26.94 -18.06 3.90
N LEU A 51 -27.97 -18.44 3.15
CA LEU A 51 -29.22 -18.95 3.72
C LEU A 51 -28.98 -20.23 4.52
N GLN A 52 -28.13 -21.14 4.06
CA GLN A 52 -27.74 -22.36 4.76
C GLN A 52 -26.93 -22.07 6.04
N LYS A 53 -26.00 -21.10 6.01
CA LYS A 53 -25.25 -20.66 7.20
C LYS A 53 -26.14 -20.01 8.27
N MET A 54 -27.28 -19.46 7.85
CA MET A 54 -28.31 -18.95 8.78
C MET A 54 -29.25 -20.03 9.32
N ASP A 55 -28.85 -21.30 9.22
CA ASP A 55 -29.63 -22.49 9.67
C ASP A 55 -30.98 -22.65 8.96
N LEU A 56 -31.13 -22.12 7.74
CA LEU A 56 -32.33 -22.24 6.95
C LEU A 56 -32.23 -23.44 5.99
N ASP A 57 -33.11 -24.40 6.20
CA ASP A 57 -33.27 -25.47 5.22
C ASP A 57 -34.02 -24.97 3.97
N LEU A 58 -33.40 -25.14 2.82
CA LEU A 58 -33.94 -24.70 1.52
C LEU A 58 -35.31 -25.31 1.22
N GLN A 59 -35.57 -26.52 1.69
CA GLN A 59 -36.86 -27.19 1.53
C GLN A 59 -37.95 -26.52 2.39
N THR A 60 -37.59 -26.07 3.58
CA THR A 60 -38.50 -25.31 4.47
C THR A 60 -38.86 -23.97 3.86
N VAL A 61 -37.88 -23.23 3.29
CA VAL A 61 -38.15 -21.98 2.60
C VAL A 61 -39.06 -22.21 1.40
N ARG A 62 -38.80 -23.25 0.61
CA ARG A 62 -39.62 -23.65 -0.53
C ARG A 62 -41.06 -23.93 -0.13
N ALA A 63 -41.27 -24.77 0.88
CA ALA A 63 -42.60 -25.13 1.39
C ALA A 63 -43.35 -23.88 1.91
N ALA A 64 -42.65 -22.95 2.58
CA ALA A 64 -43.23 -21.71 3.06
C ALA A 64 -43.70 -20.80 1.91
N VAL A 65 -42.91 -20.74 0.82
CA VAL A 65 -43.29 -19.99 -0.40
C VAL A 65 -44.49 -20.66 -1.07
N GLU A 66 -44.45 -21.99 -1.29
CA GLU A 66 -45.51 -22.74 -1.96
C GLU A 66 -46.85 -22.59 -1.21
N LYS A 67 -46.82 -22.57 0.12
CA LYS A 67 -48.01 -22.36 0.96
C LYS A 67 -48.65 -20.99 0.80
N GLN A 68 -47.86 -19.96 0.49
CA GLN A 68 -48.37 -18.58 0.31
C GLN A 68 -48.80 -18.22 -1.11
N VAL A 69 -48.31 -18.93 -2.11
CA VAL A 69 -48.44 -18.54 -3.51
C VAL A 69 -49.68 -19.10 -4.19
N GLY A 70 -50.10 -20.31 -3.86
CA GLY A 70 -51.22 -20.99 -4.53
C GLY A 70 -50.93 -21.31 -6.00
N THR A 71 -51.83 -22.08 -6.63
CA THR A 71 -51.76 -22.40 -8.07
C THR A 71 -52.73 -21.52 -8.88
N GLY A 72 -52.27 -20.99 -10.00
CA GLY A 72 -53.10 -20.23 -10.93
C GLY A 72 -54.03 -21.13 -11.78
N PRO A 73 -54.93 -20.53 -12.56
CA PRO A 73 -55.82 -21.28 -13.45
C PRO A 73 -55.03 -21.97 -14.59
N GLU A 74 -55.45 -23.16 -15.02
CA GLU A 74 -54.82 -24.04 -16.01
C GLU A 74 -54.75 -23.48 -17.45
N SER A 75 -54.72 -22.19 -17.67
CA SER A 75 -54.53 -21.57 -18.99
C SER A 75 -53.05 -21.41 -19.30
N LYS A 76 -52.56 -22.11 -20.33
CA LYS A 76 -51.16 -21.97 -20.80
C LYS A 76 -50.97 -20.55 -21.35
N PRO A 77 -50.09 -19.73 -20.75
CA PRO A 77 -49.74 -18.44 -21.33
C PRO A 77 -48.93 -18.67 -22.61
N SER A 78 -49.45 -18.21 -23.74
CA SER A 78 -48.75 -18.18 -25.01
C SER A 78 -47.87 -16.93 -25.05
N GLY A 79 -46.58 -17.08 -24.64
CA GLY A 79 -45.62 -15.97 -24.77
C GLY A 79 -44.67 -15.79 -23.61
N ASN A 80 -43.79 -14.80 -23.74
CA ASN A 80 -42.75 -14.50 -22.75
C ASN A 80 -43.39 -13.87 -21.48
N ILE A 81 -43.33 -14.55 -20.33
CA ILE A 81 -43.98 -14.11 -19.10
C ILE A 81 -43.33 -12.81 -18.56
N PRO A 82 -44.09 -11.73 -18.34
CA PRO A 82 -43.56 -10.45 -17.91
C PRO A 82 -43.19 -10.44 -16.40
N TYR A 83 -42.19 -9.66 -16.07
CA TYR A 83 -41.83 -9.37 -14.68
C TYR A 83 -42.81 -8.38 -14.04
N THR A 84 -43.21 -8.65 -12.80
CA THR A 84 -44.03 -7.69 -12.03
C THR A 84 -43.24 -6.38 -11.77
N PRO A 85 -43.94 -5.26 -11.53
CA PRO A 85 -43.29 -4.01 -11.12
C PRO A 85 -42.39 -4.18 -9.88
N ARG A 86 -42.75 -5.06 -8.93
CA ARG A 86 -41.98 -5.37 -7.74
C ARG A 86 -40.65 -6.09 -8.07
N VAL A 87 -40.67 -7.08 -8.97
CA VAL A 87 -39.43 -7.74 -9.43
C VAL A 87 -38.51 -6.75 -10.12
N LYS A 88 -39.04 -5.84 -10.95
CA LYS A 88 -38.22 -4.78 -11.53
C LYS A 88 -37.58 -3.88 -10.48
N LYS A 89 -38.30 -3.55 -9.39
CA LYS A 89 -37.78 -2.82 -8.23
C LYS A 89 -36.71 -3.61 -7.49
N VAL A 90 -36.89 -4.92 -7.27
CA VAL A 90 -35.90 -5.82 -6.68
C VAL A 90 -34.61 -5.84 -7.49
N LEU A 91 -34.67 -5.98 -8.82
CA LEU A 91 -33.50 -5.99 -9.68
C LEU A 91 -32.76 -4.64 -9.69
N ALA A 92 -33.51 -3.53 -9.64
CA ALA A 92 -32.93 -2.20 -9.48
C ALA A 92 -32.25 -2.03 -8.10
N LEU A 93 -32.85 -2.55 -7.04
CA LEU A 93 -32.26 -2.56 -5.70
C LEU A 93 -31.01 -3.46 -5.64
N ALA A 94 -31.05 -4.64 -6.26
CA ALA A 94 -29.88 -5.52 -6.38
C ALA A 94 -28.69 -4.80 -7.07
N GLY A 95 -28.93 -4.02 -8.11
CA GLY A 95 -27.91 -3.17 -8.72
C GLY A 95 -27.37 -2.05 -7.80
N LYS A 96 -28.22 -1.51 -6.92
CA LYS A 96 -27.78 -0.53 -5.90
C LYS A 96 -26.96 -1.20 -4.79
N GLU A 97 -27.33 -2.39 -4.35
CA GLU A 97 -26.56 -3.16 -3.37
C GLU A 97 -25.20 -3.57 -3.94
N ALA A 98 -25.12 -4.01 -5.19
CA ALA A 98 -23.85 -4.30 -5.85
C ALA A 98 -22.91 -3.08 -5.84
N LYS A 99 -23.44 -1.89 -6.18
CA LYS A 99 -22.68 -0.64 -6.11
C LYS A 99 -22.28 -0.26 -4.67
N ALA A 100 -23.15 -0.51 -3.69
CA ALA A 100 -22.88 -0.24 -2.28
C ALA A 100 -21.80 -1.16 -1.70
N LEU A 101 -21.66 -2.37 -2.25
CA LEU A 101 -20.61 -3.35 -1.92
C LEU A 101 -19.37 -3.20 -2.83
N ASN A 102 -19.29 -2.14 -3.65
CA ASN A 102 -18.20 -1.89 -4.61
C ASN A 102 -17.99 -3.00 -5.65
N HIS A 103 -19.05 -3.76 -5.99
CA HIS A 103 -18.99 -4.78 -7.02
C HIS A 103 -19.40 -4.21 -8.40
N SER A 104 -18.64 -4.56 -9.44
CA SER A 104 -18.93 -4.20 -10.84
C SER A 104 -19.98 -5.11 -11.48
N TYR A 105 -20.41 -6.18 -10.80
CA TYR A 105 -21.35 -7.20 -11.26
C TYR A 105 -22.52 -7.37 -10.28
N VAL A 106 -23.64 -7.90 -10.78
CA VAL A 106 -24.81 -8.28 -9.97
C VAL A 106 -24.86 -9.80 -9.87
N GLY A 107 -24.55 -10.34 -8.70
CA GLY A 107 -24.59 -11.77 -8.40
C GLY A 107 -25.88 -12.21 -7.68
N THR A 108 -25.94 -13.49 -7.30
CA THR A 108 -27.08 -14.09 -6.57
C THR A 108 -27.30 -13.44 -5.20
N GLU A 109 -26.22 -13.08 -4.51
CA GLU A 109 -26.19 -12.36 -3.24
C GLU A 109 -26.90 -11.00 -3.32
N HIS A 110 -26.66 -10.26 -4.39
CA HIS A 110 -27.28 -8.96 -4.59
C HIS A 110 -28.78 -9.08 -4.88
N ILE A 111 -29.20 -10.17 -5.56
CA ILE A 111 -30.62 -10.45 -5.77
C ILE A 111 -31.31 -10.76 -4.42
N LEU A 112 -30.67 -11.54 -3.54
CA LEU A 112 -31.19 -11.84 -2.20
C LEU A 112 -31.33 -10.57 -1.36
N LEU A 113 -30.32 -9.70 -1.33
CA LEU A 113 -30.38 -8.40 -0.65
C LEU A 113 -31.47 -7.49 -1.23
N GLY A 114 -31.63 -7.50 -2.56
CA GLY A 114 -32.69 -6.76 -3.23
C GLY A 114 -34.09 -7.22 -2.84
N LEU A 115 -34.30 -8.54 -2.66
CA LEU A 115 -35.54 -9.13 -2.17
C LEU A 115 -35.86 -8.72 -0.72
N LEU A 116 -34.87 -8.77 0.15
CA LEU A 116 -35.02 -8.37 1.56
C LEU A 116 -35.30 -6.87 1.69
N ARG A 117 -34.64 -6.05 0.89
CA ARG A 117 -34.76 -4.57 0.92
C ARG A 117 -36.09 -4.06 0.32
N GLU A 118 -36.67 -4.78 -0.63
CA GLU A 118 -38.00 -4.46 -1.16
C GLU A 118 -39.07 -4.56 -0.07
N GLY A 119 -38.98 -5.57 0.80
CA GLY A 119 -39.64 -5.66 2.10
C GLY A 119 -41.13 -5.99 2.10
N GLU A 120 -41.86 -5.81 1.00
CA GLU A 120 -43.33 -5.97 0.90
C GLU A 120 -43.77 -7.16 0.04
N GLY A 121 -42.86 -7.73 -0.76
CA GLY A 121 -43.13 -8.90 -1.60
C GLY A 121 -43.36 -10.17 -0.84
N VAL A 122 -43.94 -11.20 -1.47
CA VAL A 122 -44.18 -12.52 -0.89
C VAL A 122 -42.86 -13.12 -0.39
N ALA A 123 -41.79 -13.03 -1.21
CA ALA A 123 -40.46 -13.49 -0.84
C ALA A 123 -39.93 -12.83 0.44
N ALA A 124 -40.04 -11.52 0.55
CA ALA A 124 -39.59 -10.77 1.73
C ALA A 124 -40.39 -11.14 2.98
N ARG A 125 -41.70 -11.36 2.86
CA ARG A 125 -42.57 -11.79 3.97
C ARG A 125 -42.21 -13.20 4.43
N VAL A 126 -41.96 -14.11 3.49
CA VAL A 126 -41.54 -15.49 3.84
C VAL A 126 -40.17 -15.47 4.55
N LEU A 127 -39.18 -14.75 4.02
CA LEU A 127 -37.88 -14.66 4.64
C LEU A 127 -37.95 -14.02 6.04
N LYS A 128 -38.74 -12.97 6.22
CA LYS A 128 -39.00 -12.38 7.54
C LYS A 128 -39.71 -13.32 8.50
N SER A 129 -40.67 -14.15 8.02
CA SER A 129 -41.34 -15.15 8.87
C SER A 129 -40.44 -16.30 9.32
N LEU A 130 -39.27 -16.44 8.65
CA LEU A 130 -38.20 -17.38 8.98
C LEU A 130 -37.04 -16.72 9.71
N ASP A 131 -37.28 -15.54 10.28
CA ASP A 131 -36.31 -14.76 11.07
C ASP A 131 -35.04 -14.33 10.32
N VAL A 132 -35.16 -14.11 9.00
CA VAL A 132 -34.08 -13.57 8.16
C VAL A 132 -34.10 -12.05 8.16
N ASP A 133 -33.15 -11.44 8.86
CA ASP A 133 -32.96 -10.00 8.85
C ASP A 133 -31.99 -9.56 7.76
N ILE A 134 -32.22 -8.37 7.17
CA ILE A 134 -31.41 -7.83 6.08
C ILE A 134 -29.97 -7.52 6.50
N GLU A 135 -29.77 -6.99 7.71
CA GLU A 135 -28.44 -6.62 8.19
C GLU A 135 -27.62 -7.89 8.53
N ARG A 136 -28.25 -8.88 9.13
CA ARG A 136 -27.61 -10.18 9.39
C ARG A 136 -27.23 -10.87 8.08
N CYS A 137 -28.15 -10.90 7.11
CA CYS A 137 -27.90 -11.47 5.79
C CYS A 137 -26.77 -10.73 5.05
N ARG A 138 -26.70 -9.40 5.17
CA ARG A 138 -25.66 -8.59 4.58
C ARG A 138 -24.29 -8.87 5.18
N ASN A 139 -24.20 -8.99 6.50
CA ASN A 139 -22.96 -9.32 7.20
C ASN A 139 -22.45 -10.71 6.83
N GLU A 140 -23.35 -11.71 6.71
CA GLU A 140 -22.99 -13.05 6.26
C GLU A 140 -22.52 -13.07 4.79
N ILE A 141 -23.13 -12.26 3.93
CA ILE A 141 -22.68 -12.10 2.54
C ILE A 141 -21.27 -11.49 2.50
N LEU A 142 -21.00 -10.46 3.30
CA LEU A 142 -19.68 -9.84 3.38
C LEU A 142 -18.64 -10.84 3.92
N ALA A 143 -18.98 -11.63 4.94
CA ALA A 143 -18.10 -12.67 5.49
C ALA A 143 -17.80 -13.81 4.49
N GLU A 144 -18.74 -14.12 3.58
CA GLU A 144 -18.55 -15.13 2.54
C GLU A 144 -17.70 -14.62 1.37
N LEU A 145 -17.76 -13.31 1.08
CA LEU A 145 -17.04 -12.68 -0.04
C LEU A 145 -15.62 -12.23 0.34
N ASP A 146 -15.40 -11.90 1.61
CA ASP A 146 -14.08 -11.54 2.15
C ASP A 146 -13.81 -12.36 3.42
N PRO A 147 -12.95 -13.40 3.36
CA PRO A 147 -12.62 -14.25 4.51
C PRO A 147 -11.98 -13.51 5.69
N ASN A 148 -11.50 -12.28 5.49
CA ASN A 148 -10.94 -11.42 6.54
C ASN A 148 -11.99 -10.49 7.17
N PHE A 149 -13.23 -10.54 6.72
CA PHE A 149 -14.33 -9.77 7.27
C PHE A 149 -14.89 -10.44 8.53
N SER A 150 -14.39 -10.08 9.71
CA SER A 150 -15.01 -10.42 10.99
C SER A 150 -16.23 -9.51 11.22
N GLY A 151 -17.41 -10.02 10.90
CA GLY A 151 -18.67 -9.30 11.06
C GLY A 151 -18.96 -8.99 12.53
N GLU A 152 -18.83 -7.73 12.91
CA GLU A 152 -19.43 -7.21 14.15
C GLU A 152 -20.79 -6.57 13.83
N THR A 153 -21.81 -7.15 14.44
CA THR A 153 -23.20 -6.69 14.42
C THR A 153 -23.34 -5.28 14.95
N GLY A 154 -23.75 -4.35 14.10
CA GLY A 154 -24.17 -3.03 14.50
C GLY A 154 -25.63 -3.04 14.95
N GLU A 155 -25.89 -3.09 16.24
CA GLU A 155 -27.16 -2.68 16.82
C GLU A 155 -27.08 -1.23 17.29
N ALA A 156 -27.83 -0.39 16.63
CA ALA A 156 -28.14 0.94 17.15
C ALA A 156 -29.65 1.13 17.24
N ALA A 157 -30.07 1.40 18.49
CA ALA A 157 -31.29 2.07 18.96
C ALA A 157 -32.54 1.21 19.25
N ALA A 158 -32.81 0.97 20.53
CA ALA A 158 -33.84 1.63 21.31
C ALA A 158 -34.00 1.00 22.70
N ALA A 159 -33.82 1.88 23.68
CA ALA A 159 -34.45 1.94 25.02
C ALA A 159 -35.03 0.70 25.72
N GLY A 160 -34.54 0.47 26.95
CA GLY A 160 -35.43 -0.02 28.01
C GLY A 160 -34.89 -1.09 28.95
N SER A 161 -34.28 -0.62 30.06
CA SER A 161 -34.34 -1.14 31.43
C SER A 161 -33.97 -2.57 31.83
N LYS A 162 -32.93 -2.60 32.69
CA LYS A 162 -32.81 -3.27 34.02
C LYS A 162 -32.50 -4.75 34.12
N SER A 163 -31.38 -5.02 34.67
CA SER A 163 -30.96 -5.66 35.96
C SER A 163 -29.85 -6.66 35.66
N GLY A 164 -28.65 -6.50 36.12
CA GLY A 164 -28.16 -6.69 37.44
C GLY A 164 -27.33 -7.96 37.56
N GLY A 165 -25.96 -7.82 37.66
CA GLY A 165 -25.02 -8.81 38.11
C GLY A 165 -23.58 -8.40 37.81
N PRO A 166 -22.66 -8.36 38.81
CA PRO A 166 -21.36 -7.78 38.68
C PRO A 166 -20.29 -8.81 38.31
N ASP A 167 -19.50 -8.51 37.37
CA ASP A 167 -18.06 -8.73 37.21
C ASP A 167 -17.69 -8.95 35.74
N ASP A 168 -17.32 -7.85 35.08
CA ASP A 168 -16.20 -7.87 34.12
C ASP A 168 -15.67 -6.43 33.94
N LYS A 169 -14.40 -6.28 34.26
CA LYS A 169 -13.72 -5.00 34.34
C LYS A 169 -13.44 -4.44 32.94
N LYS A 170 -13.99 -3.25 32.68
CA LYS A 170 -13.42 -2.11 31.97
C LYS A 170 -12.58 -2.38 30.71
N ASP A 171 -13.25 -2.65 29.59
CA ASP A 171 -12.80 -2.17 28.30
C ASP A 171 -13.85 -1.18 27.76
N GLY A 172 -13.53 0.10 27.84
CA GLY A 172 -14.40 1.16 27.35
C GLY A 172 -14.61 0.99 25.84
N LYS A 173 -15.84 0.67 25.44
CA LYS A 173 -16.24 0.57 24.05
C LYS A 173 -15.95 1.89 23.33
N THR A 174 -14.91 1.93 22.48
CA THR A 174 -14.52 3.07 21.64
C THR A 174 -14.69 2.72 20.16
N PRO A 175 -15.95 2.61 19.65
CA PRO A 175 -16.21 2.14 18.29
C PRO A 175 -15.71 3.07 17.21
N ALA A 176 -15.80 4.40 17.39
CA ALA A 176 -15.30 5.35 16.41
C ALA A 176 -13.76 5.35 16.34
N LEU A 177 -13.07 5.21 17.49
CA LEU A 177 -11.61 5.06 17.51
C LEU A 177 -11.15 3.75 16.86
N LYS A 178 -11.91 2.67 16.96
CA LYS A 178 -11.62 1.41 16.27
C LYS A 178 -11.86 1.50 14.76
N ALA A 179 -12.89 2.27 14.33
CA ALA A 179 -13.23 2.43 12.93
C ALA A 179 -12.24 3.32 12.15
N PHE A 180 -11.66 4.33 12.80
CA PHE A 180 -10.81 5.34 12.16
C PHE A 180 -9.38 5.38 12.71
N GLY A 181 -9.04 4.50 13.63
CA GLY A 181 -7.74 4.45 14.26
C GLY A 181 -7.19 3.03 14.40
N ARG A 182 -5.86 2.94 14.40
CA ARG A 182 -5.12 1.69 14.64
C ARG A 182 -4.48 1.75 16.04
N ASP A 183 -4.82 0.82 16.92
CA ASP A 183 -4.26 0.74 18.28
C ASP A 183 -2.87 0.11 18.26
N LEU A 184 -1.83 0.93 18.33
CA LEU A 184 -0.45 0.47 18.33
C LEU A 184 -0.07 -0.31 19.59
N THR A 185 -0.70 0.03 20.73
CA THR A 185 -0.43 -0.67 21.99
C THR A 185 -0.98 -2.09 21.97
N GLU A 186 -2.12 -2.31 21.32
CA GLU A 186 -2.70 -3.64 21.13
C GLU A 186 -1.85 -4.48 20.16
N LEU A 187 -1.37 -3.87 19.07
CA LEU A 187 -0.48 -4.52 18.10
C LEU A 187 0.88 -4.87 18.72
N ALA A 188 1.42 -3.99 19.59
CA ALA A 188 2.63 -4.27 20.34
C ALA A 188 2.47 -5.50 21.24
N LYS A 189 1.32 -5.63 21.93
CA LYS A 189 1.00 -6.81 22.77
C LYS A 189 0.91 -8.10 21.96
N LYS A 190 0.46 -8.03 20.71
CA LYS A 190 0.41 -9.17 19.79
C LYS A 190 1.74 -9.50 19.13
N GLY A 191 2.76 -8.64 19.25
CA GLY A 191 4.07 -8.81 18.61
C GLY A 191 4.05 -8.52 17.09
N GLU A 192 3.04 -7.78 16.62
CA GLU A 192 2.87 -7.47 15.19
C GLU A 192 3.70 -6.26 14.73
N LEU A 193 4.23 -5.46 15.67
CA LEU A 193 5.07 -4.30 15.35
C LEU A 193 6.52 -4.71 15.06
N ASP A 194 7.20 -3.89 14.26
CA ASP A 194 8.62 -4.07 13.98
C ASP A 194 9.48 -3.68 15.18
N PRO A 195 10.61 -4.36 15.42
CA PRO A 195 11.53 -3.98 16.47
C PRO A 195 12.17 -2.62 16.15
N VAL A 196 12.19 -1.73 17.14
CA VAL A 196 12.75 -0.38 16.99
C VAL A 196 14.18 -0.36 17.54
N VAL A 197 15.13 0.04 16.71
CA VAL A 197 16.55 0.06 17.02
C VAL A 197 17.08 1.50 16.92
N GLY A 198 17.93 1.90 17.87
CA GLY A 198 18.69 3.16 17.81
C GLY A 198 17.88 4.44 18.06
N ARG A 199 16.64 4.35 18.61
CA ARG A 199 15.74 5.50 18.85
C ARG A 199 15.38 5.74 20.32
N SER A 200 16.19 5.21 21.23
CA SER A 200 15.92 5.29 22.69
C SER A 200 15.93 6.72 23.24
N ASP A 201 16.76 7.61 22.70
CA ASP A 201 16.84 9.00 23.17
C ASP A 201 15.63 9.82 22.72
N GLU A 202 15.18 9.63 21.47
CA GLU A 202 13.97 10.27 20.96
C GLU A 202 12.73 9.76 21.72
N ILE A 203 12.59 8.45 21.94
CA ILE A 203 11.49 7.86 22.71
C ILE A 203 11.49 8.43 24.13
N ARG A 204 12.64 8.43 24.80
CA ARG A 204 12.79 9.03 26.14
C ARG A 204 12.38 10.49 26.16
N ARG A 205 12.75 11.24 25.12
CA ARG A 205 12.37 12.65 24.99
C ARG A 205 10.85 12.82 24.80
N VAL A 206 10.22 11.99 24.00
CA VAL A 206 8.76 11.95 23.82
C VAL A 206 8.07 11.64 25.15
N VAL A 207 8.52 10.63 25.89
CA VAL A 207 8.01 10.26 27.22
C VAL A 207 8.13 11.42 28.20
N GLN A 208 9.28 12.10 28.25
CA GLN A 208 9.49 13.28 29.11
C GLN A 208 8.48 14.39 28.79
N ILE A 209 8.19 14.64 27.50
CA ILE A 209 7.24 15.69 27.09
C ILE A 209 5.82 15.28 27.47
N LEU A 210 5.41 14.04 27.24
CA LEU A 210 4.09 13.52 27.58
C LEU A 210 3.78 13.61 29.08
N CYS A 211 4.80 13.49 29.93
CA CYS A 211 4.68 13.62 31.39
C CYS A 211 4.65 15.06 31.90
N ARG A 212 4.81 16.09 31.05
CA ARG A 212 4.78 17.50 31.45
C ARG A 212 3.38 17.96 31.80
N ARG A 213 3.27 18.93 32.68
CA ARG A 213 2.00 19.55 33.04
C ARG A 213 1.43 20.45 31.92
N THR A 214 2.33 21.10 31.16
CA THR A 214 1.99 22.00 30.06
C THR A 214 2.90 21.71 28.89
N LYS A 215 2.49 21.99 27.65
CA LYS A 215 3.21 21.66 26.42
C LYS A 215 3.54 20.15 26.38
N ASN A 216 2.54 19.33 26.72
CA ASN A 216 2.66 17.88 26.83
C ASN A 216 2.32 17.14 25.55
N ASN A 217 2.28 17.81 24.41
CA ASN A 217 2.09 17.24 23.09
C ASN A 217 3.41 17.31 22.30
N PRO A 218 4.15 16.21 22.15
CA PRO A 218 5.35 16.20 21.32
C PRO A 218 5.01 16.25 19.83
N VAL A 219 5.85 16.94 19.05
CA VAL A 219 5.83 16.88 17.57
C VAL A 219 7.19 16.41 17.10
N LEU A 220 7.21 15.27 16.40
CA LEU A 220 8.39 14.74 15.74
C LEU A 220 8.62 15.51 14.45
N ILE A 221 9.75 16.19 14.36
CA ILE A 221 10.12 17.01 13.20
C ILE A 221 11.33 16.37 12.53
N GLY A 222 11.17 15.96 11.28
CA GLY A 222 12.25 15.36 10.50
C GLY A 222 11.80 15.14 9.05
N GLU A 223 12.75 14.89 8.17
CA GLU A 223 12.47 14.60 6.77
C GLU A 223 11.63 13.33 6.59
N ALA A 224 11.03 13.15 5.40
CA ALA A 224 10.30 11.92 5.10
C ALA A 224 11.26 10.72 5.10
N GLY A 225 10.82 9.58 5.64
CA GLY A 225 11.61 8.35 5.65
C GLY A 225 12.68 8.24 6.74
N VAL A 226 12.82 9.21 7.66
CA VAL A 226 13.80 9.12 8.77
C VAL A 226 13.36 8.23 9.93
N GLY A 227 12.15 7.65 9.88
CA GLY A 227 11.66 6.73 10.92
C GLY A 227 10.86 7.40 12.05
N LYS A 228 10.14 8.50 11.78
CA LYS A 228 9.27 9.16 12.78
C LYS A 228 8.19 8.22 13.33
N THR A 229 7.57 7.44 12.48
CA THR A 229 6.53 6.46 12.86
C THR A 229 7.10 5.33 13.71
N ALA A 230 8.32 4.87 13.40
CA ALA A 230 9.02 3.84 14.18
C ALA A 230 9.25 4.26 15.66
N ILE A 231 9.53 5.55 15.92
CA ILE A 231 9.66 6.07 17.30
C ILE A 231 8.36 5.87 18.09
N ILE A 232 7.21 6.05 17.41
CA ILE A 232 5.89 5.90 18.03
C ILE A 232 5.55 4.42 18.24
N GLU A 233 5.94 3.55 17.32
CA GLU A 233 5.81 2.11 17.48
C GLU A 233 6.70 1.60 18.63
N GLY A 234 7.93 2.12 18.77
CA GLY A 234 8.80 1.86 19.91
C GLY A 234 8.21 2.30 21.23
N LEU A 235 7.60 3.50 21.26
CA LEU A 235 6.87 3.95 22.45
C LEU A 235 5.69 3.03 22.80
N ALA A 236 4.96 2.53 21.81
CA ALA A 236 3.88 1.56 22.05
C ALA A 236 4.40 0.24 22.62
N GLN A 237 5.56 -0.22 22.17
CA GLN A 237 6.25 -1.40 22.72
C GLN A 237 6.70 -1.17 24.16
N GLU A 238 7.28 -0.01 24.49
CA GLU A 238 7.68 0.34 25.85
C GLU A 238 6.47 0.43 26.79
N ILE A 239 5.34 1.02 26.35
CA ILE A 239 4.09 1.05 27.11
C ILE A 239 3.56 -0.38 27.34
N SER A 240 3.56 -1.22 26.30
CA SER A 240 3.13 -2.60 26.38
C SER A 240 3.96 -3.46 27.32
N SER A 241 5.27 -3.20 27.37
CA SER A 241 6.25 -3.91 28.23
C SER A 241 6.34 -3.34 29.64
N GLY A 242 5.64 -2.23 29.95
CA GLY A 242 5.67 -1.59 31.25
C GLY A 242 6.96 -0.85 31.59
N ILE A 243 7.78 -0.52 30.59
CA ILE A 243 9.08 0.19 30.75
C ILE A 243 8.88 1.71 30.78
N VAL A 244 7.68 2.18 31.00
CA VAL A 244 7.33 3.61 31.04
C VAL A 244 6.93 4.05 32.44
N PRO A 245 6.98 5.38 32.76
CA PRO A 245 6.47 5.90 34.02
C PRO A 245 5.00 5.53 34.26
N GLU A 246 4.61 5.38 35.54
CA GLU A 246 3.25 5.00 35.96
C GLU A 246 2.13 5.81 35.28
N ILE A 247 2.38 7.11 35.00
CA ILE A 247 1.45 8.02 34.33
C ILE A 247 1.08 7.53 32.91
N LEU A 248 1.97 6.77 32.26
CA LEU A 248 1.80 6.26 30.89
C LEU A 248 1.46 4.76 30.84
N ALA A 249 1.57 4.04 31.95
CA ALA A 249 1.43 2.58 31.99
C ALA A 249 0.03 2.08 31.52
N ASP A 250 -1.03 2.84 31.84
CA ASP A 250 -2.41 2.53 31.45
C ASP A 250 -2.85 3.22 30.15
N LYS A 251 -1.94 3.90 29.46
CA LYS A 251 -2.29 4.64 28.24
C LYS A 251 -2.32 3.70 27.03
N ARG A 252 -3.25 4.00 26.14
CA ARG A 252 -3.37 3.39 24.80
C ARG A 252 -2.90 4.40 23.76
N LEU A 253 -2.03 3.96 22.88
CA LEU A 253 -1.52 4.77 21.78
C LEU A 253 -2.22 4.38 20.50
N ILE A 254 -3.00 5.30 19.94
CA ILE A 254 -3.84 5.05 18.77
C ILE A 254 -3.43 6.00 17.64
N THR A 255 -3.04 5.45 16.50
CA THR A 255 -2.83 6.22 15.27
C THR A 255 -4.17 6.59 14.67
N LEU A 256 -4.38 7.86 14.38
CA LEU A 256 -5.59 8.35 13.73
C LEU A 256 -5.35 8.52 12.23
N ASP A 257 -6.15 7.83 11.42
CA ASP A 257 -6.10 7.96 9.96
C ASP A 257 -7.12 8.99 9.48
N LEU A 258 -6.63 10.18 9.15
CA LEU A 258 -7.47 11.26 8.65
C LEU A 258 -8.01 11.00 7.24
N ALA A 259 -7.29 10.21 6.41
CA ALA A 259 -7.75 9.86 5.07
C ALA A 259 -8.98 8.95 5.14
N LEU A 260 -9.00 7.96 6.05
CA LEU A 260 -10.17 7.12 6.30
C LEU A 260 -11.37 7.93 6.82
N MET A 261 -11.12 8.98 7.60
CA MET A 261 -12.20 9.85 8.10
C MET A 261 -12.84 10.69 6.99
N VAL A 262 -12.07 11.06 5.98
CA VAL A 262 -12.55 11.80 4.79
C VAL A 262 -13.18 10.87 3.77
N ALA A 263 -12.68 9.64 3.66
CA ALA A 263 -13.15 8.67 2.68
C ALA A 263 -14.67 8.42 2.81
N GLY A 264 -15.38 8.48 1.67
CA GLY A 264 -16.83 8.27 1.61
C GLY A 264 -17.71 9.40 2.16
N THR A 265 -17.15 10.52 2.62
CA THR A 265 -17.95 11.70 3.01
C THR A 265 -18.32 12.52 1.77
N LYS A 266 -19.61 12.68 1.54
CA LYS A 266 -20.14 13.54 0.45
C LYS A 266 -20.33 14.99 0.87
N TYR A 267 -20.46 15.25 2.16
CA TYR A 267 -20.76 16.56 2.73
C TYR A 267 -19.83 16.85 3.91
N ARG A 268 -19.41 18.10 4.03
CA ARG A 268 -18.56 18.62 5.11
C ARG A 268 -19.04 18.22 6.52
N GLY A 269 -20.33 18.24 6.77
CA GLY A 269 -20.91 17.90 8.08
C GLY A 269 -20.65 16.46 8.52
N GLN A 270 -20.55 15.49 7.59
CA GLN A 270 -20.28 14.09 7.92
C GLN A 270 -18.86 13.88 8.45
N PHE A 271 -17.88 14.58 7.91
CA PHE A 271 -16.51 14.58 8.41
C PHE A 271 -16.41 15.20 9.80
N GLU A 272 -17.07 16.35 10.00
CA GLU A 272 -17.13 17.02 11.29
C GLU A 272 -17.82 16.15 12.36
N GLU A 273 -18.86 15.41 12.01
CA GLU A 273 -19.52 14.44 12.90
C GLU A 273 -18.58 13.28 13.29
N ARG A 274 -17.84 12.70 12.33
CA ARG A 274 -16.88 11.63 12.63
C ARG A 274 -15.79 12.11 13.58
N ILE A 275 -15.19 13.29 13.33
CA ILE A 275 -14.19 13.87 14.23
C ILE A 275 -14.77 14.10 15.62
N LYS A 276 -15.98 14.68 15.73
CA LYS A 276 -16.64 14.89 17.01
C LYS A 276 -16.87 13.60 17.77
N ALA A 277 -17.33 12.54 17.11
CA ALA A 277 -17.52 11.23 17.71
C ALA A 277 -16.21 10.68 18.29
N VAL A 278 -15.12 10.73 17.51
CA VAL A 278 -13.78 10.32 17.96
C VAL A 278 -13.32 11.17 19.17
N MET A 279 -13.49 12.49 19.11
CA MET A 279 -13.11 13.39 20.20
C MET A 279 -13.90 13.13 21.47
N ASP A 280 -15.19 12.83 21.37
CA ASP A 280 -16.03 12.52 22.53
C ASP A 280 -15.66 11.16 23.14
N GLU A 281 -15.27 10.17 22.35
CA GLU A 281 -14.73 8.90 22.85
C GLU A 281 -13.41 9.09 23.59
N ILE A 282 -12.48 9.90 23.07
CA ILE A 282 -11.21 10.20 23.72
C ILE A 282 -11.42 10.88 25.08
N ARG A 283 -12.34 11.87 25.13
CA ARG A 283 -12.68 12.56 26.38
C ARG A 283 -13.25 11.59 27.44
N ARG A 284 -14.07 10.62 27.04
CA ARG A 284 -14.63 9.61 27.92
C ARG A 284 -13.59 8.60 28.38
N ALA A 285 -12.73 8.14 27.48
CA ALA A 285 -11.73 7.12 27.77
C ALA A 285 -10.60 7.60 28.69
N LYS A 286 -10.17 8.88 28.60
CA LYS A 286 -9.10 9.54 29.39
C LYS A 286 -7.72 8.88 29.33
N ASN A 287 -7.63 7.65 28.87
CA ASN A 287 -6.40 6.85 28.76
C ASN A 287 -5.86 6.72 27.33
N VAL A 288 -6.32 7.54 26.39
CA VAL A 288 -5.93 7.50 25.00
C VAL A 288 -4.95 8.63 24.70
N ILE A 289 -3.86 8.29 24.03
CA ILE A 289 -2.92 9.20 23.36
C ILE A 289 -3.08 8.98 21.87
N ILE A 290 -3.33 10.07 21.12
CA ILE A 290 -3.47 9.97 19.67
C ILE A 290 -2.13 10.25 19.01
N PHE A 291 -1.79 9.44 18.03
CA PHE A 291 -0.73 9.77 17.08
C PHE A 291 -1.35 10.24 15.77
N ILE A 292 -0.86 11.35 15.25
CA ILE A 292 -1.29 11.93 13.98
C ILE A 292 -0.04 12.11 13.12
N ASP A 293 0.04 11.27 12.11
CA ASP A 293 1.04 11.45 11.07
C ASP A 293 0.63 12.60 10.15
N GLU A 294 1.59 13.28 9.57
CA GLU A 294 1.35 14.49 8.77
C GLU A 294 0.47 15.53 9.49
N LEU A 295 0.85 15.90 10.72
CA LEU A 295 0.09 16.82 11.57
C LEU A 295 -0.34 18.12 10.84
N HIS A 296 0.41 18.54 9.84
CA HIS A 296 0.11 19.71 9.02
C HIS A 296 -1.22 19.59 8.24
N THR A 297 -1.68 18.36 7.96
CA THR A 297 -2.95 18.10 7.26
C THR A 297 -4.16 18.60 8.05
N ILE A 298 -4.07 18.57 9.39
CA ILE A 298 -5.12 19.11 10.26
C ILE A 298 -5.27 20.63 10.11
N VAL A 299 -4.13 21.33 9.92
CA VAL A 299 -4.07 22.81 9.94
C VAL A 299 -4.13 23.39 8.53
N GLY A 300 -3.59 22.68 7.53
CA GLY A 300 -3.43 23.17 6.16
C GLY A 300 -4.58 22.88 5.23
N ALA A 301 -5.52 22.03 5.62
CA ALA A 301 -6.63 21.60 4.76
C ALA A 301 -7.63 22.73 4.42
N GLY A 302 -7.49 23.94 5.03
CA GLY A 302 -8.38 25.07 4.83
C GLY A 302 -7.98 26.09 3.74
N ALA A 303 -6.87 25.90 3.04
CA ALA A 303 -6.35 26.91 2.09
C ALA A 303 -6.98 26.87 0.70
N ALA A 304 -7.70 25.80 0.33
CA ALA A 304 -8.48 25.73 -0.92
C ALA A 304 -9.97 25.93 -0.62
N GLU A 305 -10.68 26.71 -1.43
CA GLU A 305 -12.11 26.90 -1.32
C GLU A 305 -12.84 25.54 -1.30
N GLY A 306 -13.38 25.17 -0.12
CA GLY A 306 -14.04 23.88 0.10
C GLY A 306 -13.26 22.84 0.92
N ALA A 307 -12.02 23.10 1.35
CA ALA A 307 -11.24 22.19 2.17
C ALA A 307 -11.78 22.11 3.61
N MET A 308 -11.76 20.89 4.16
CA MET A 308 -12.31 20.56 5.48
C MET A 308 -11.37 21.06 6.60
N ASP A 309 -11.82 22.01 7.40
CA ASP A 309 -11.03 22.58 8.49
C ASP A 309 -11.19 21.78 9.79
N ALA A 310 -10.41 20.71 9.94
CA ALA A 310 -10.35 19.91 11.16
C ALA A 310 -9.78 20.72 12.35
N SER A 311 -9.01 21.78 12.07
CA SER A 311 -8.31 22.53 13.10
C SER A 311 -9.26 23.25 14.07
N ASN A 312 -10.44 23.66 13.61
CA ASN A 312 -11.46 24.28 14.46
C ASN A 312 -12.03 23.34 15.52
N ILE A 313 -11.95 22.03 15.32
CA ILE A 313 -12.39 21.02 16.29
C ILE A 313 -11.25 20.60 17.22
N PHE A 314 -10.04 20.42 16.68
CA PHE A 314 -8.87 20.00 17.46
C PHE A 314 -8.29 21.12 18.35
N LYS A 315 -8.21 22.37 17.86
CA LYS A 315 -7.65 23.50 18.62
C LYS A 315 -8.28 23.72 19.99
N PRO A 316 -9.62 23.73 20.15
CA PRO A 316 -10.25 23.89 21.47
C PRO A 316 -9.92 22.73 22.42
N ALA A 317 -9.88 21.50 21.93
CA ALA A 317 -9.58 20.33 22.74
C ALA A 317 -8.11 20.31 23.21
N LEU A 318 -7.17 20.62 22.31
CA LEU A 318 -5.75 20.79 22.64
C LEU A 318 -5.56 21.95 23.62
N SER A 319 -6.27 23.09 23.44
CA SER A 319 -6.13 24.24 24.29
C SER A 319 -6.62 24.02 25.72
N ARG A 320 -7.65 23.20 25.90
CA ARG A 320 -8.20 22.82 27.22
C ARG A 320 -7.45 21.64 27.88
N GLY A 321 -6.52 21.02 27.17
CA GLY A 321 -5.81 19.81 27.66
C GLY A 321 -6.67 18.56 27.73
N GLU A 322 -7.78 18.55 27.00
CA GLU A 322 -8.72 17.40 26.91
C GLU A 322 -8.18 16.29 26.00
N LEU A 323 -7.18 16.62 25.19
CA LEU A 323 -6.54 15.73 24.23
C LEU A 323 -5.03 15.70 24.46
N GLN A 324 -4.46 14.50 24.58
CA GLN A 324 -3.03 14.24 24.46
C GLN A 324 -2.73 13.71 23.06
N CYS A 325 -1.81 14.36 22.37
CA CYS A 325 -1.54 14.07 20.96
C CYS A 325 -0.03 14.10 20.70
N ILE A 326 0.43 13.17 19.89
CA ILE A 326 1.78 13.16 19.31
C ILE A 326 1.61 13.45 17.82
N GLY A 327 2.34 14.42 17.29
CA GLY A 327 2.33 14.74 15.87
C GLY A 327 3.64 14.34 15.20
N ALA A 328 3.59 14.06 13.91
CA ALA A 328 4.77 13.94 13.05
C ALA A 328 4.62 14.86 11.84
N THR A 329 5.69 15.53 11.43
CA THR A 329 5.68 16.42 10.25
C THR A 329 7.11 16.72 9.79
N THR A 330 7.26 17.36 8.63
CA THR A 330 8.56 17.88 8.18
C THR A 330 8.85 19.25 8.77
N LEU A 331 10.13 19.68 8.74
CA LEU A 331 10.52 21.00 9.26
C LEU A 331 9.87 22.15 8.45
N ALA A 332 9.75 21.99 7.14
CA ALA A 332 9.15 22.97 6.25
C ALA A 332 7.66 23.17 6.57
N GLU A 333 6.93 22.09 6.73
CA GLU A 333 5.50 22.07 7.06
C GLU A 333 5.24 22.56 8.48
N TYR A 334 6.08 22.17 9.46
CA TYR A 334 5.99 22.69 10.82
C TYR A 334 6.06 24.22 10.87
N ARG A 335 7.06 24.81 10.18
CA ARG A 335 7.21 26.26 10.08
C ARG A 335 6.05 26.94 9.36
N LYS A 336 5.54 26.31 8.30
CA LYS A 336 4.47 26.87 7.47
C LYS A 336 3.12 26.87 8.18
N TYR A 337 2.78 25.81 8.91
CA TYR A 337 1.43 25.58 9.42
C TYR A 337 1.31 25.61 10.95
N ILE A 338 2.28 25.10 11.70
CA ILE A 338 2.18 24.98 13.16
C ILE A 338 2.79 26.18 13.88
N GLU A 339 4.01 26.56 13.54
CA GLU A 339 4.74 27.67 14.19
C GLU A 339 4.04 29.02 14.00
N LYS A 340 3.35 29.23 12.87
CA LYS A 340 2.57 30.45 12.62
C LYS A 340 1.29 30.53 13.44
N ASP A 341 0.77 29.42 13.93
CA ASP A 341 -0.43 29.37 14.76
C ASP A 341 -0.06 29.39 16.22
N SER A 342 -0.20 30.56 16.84
CA SER A 342 0.18 30.80 18.25
C SER A 342 -0.57 29.89 19.25
N ALA A 343 -1.76 29.39 18.90
CA ALA A 343 -2.54 28.52 19.76
C ALA A 343 -1.96 27.10 19.77
N LEU A 344 -1.46 26.63 18.63
CA LEU A 344 -0.80 25.32 18.49
C LEU A 344 0.64 25.36 19.03
N ASP A 345 1.42 26.37 18.67
CA ASP A 345 2.81 26.52 19.10
C ASP A 345 2.98 26.47 20.63
N ARG A 346 2.03 27.08 21.36
CA ARG A 346 2.02 27.02 22.84
C ARG A 346 1.68 25.68 23.43
N ARG A 347 1.21 24.70 22.63
CA ARG A 347 0.76 23.39 23.11
C ARG A 347 1.66 22.26 22.66
N PHE A 348 2.34 22.44 21.55
CA PHE A 348 3.27 21.46 21.01
C PHE A 348 4.71 21.74 21.45
N GLN A 349 5.47 20.67 21.62
CA GLN A 349 6.90 20.71 21.87
C GLN A 349 7.62 19.92 20.79
N SER A 350 8.49 20.57 20.05
CA SER A 350 9.25 19.94 18.98
C SER A 350 10.31 18.97 19.51
N VAL A 351 10.42 17.83 18.81
CA VAL A 351 11.47 16.82 18.94
C VAL A 351 12.06 16.63 17.56
N LYS A 352 13.33 16.98 17.40
CA LYS A 352 14.02 16.81 16.12
C LYS A 352 14.40 15.36 15.93
N VAL A 353 14.08 14.80 14.77
CA VAL A 353 14.42 13.44 14.36
C VAL A 353 15.35 13.54 13.16
N GLU A 354 16.60 13.12 13.36
CA GLU A 354 17.61 13.10 12.31
C GLU A 354 17.66 11.73 11.62
N ALA A 355 18.18 11.71 10.39
CA ALA A 355 18.45 10.44 9.71
C ALA A 355 19.49 9.65 10.52
N PRO A 356 19.33 8.33 10.66
CA PRO A 356 20.30 7.49 11.34
C PRO A 356 21.61 7.43 10.54
N SER A 357 22.70 7.07 11.22
CA SER A 357 23.98 6.76 10.58
C SER A 357 23.90 5.48 9.74
N ILE A 358 24.91 5.23 8.90
CA ILE A 358 24.99 3.97 8.15
C ILE A 358 25.05 2.78 9.12
N GLU A 359 25.80 2.90 10.22
CA GLU A 359 25.97 1.87 11.24
C GLU A 359 24.65 1.57 11.95
N ASP A 360 23.91 2.61 12.36
CA ASP A 360 22.59 2.45 12.96
C ASP A 360 21.59 1.85 11.96
N THR A 361 21.69 2.23 10.69
CA THR A 361 20.84 1.67 9.63
C THR A 361 21.09 0.17 9.46
N ILE A 362 22.33 -0.28 9.47
CA ILE A 362 22.65 -1.72 9.42
C ILE A 362 22.03 -2.45 10.62
N LEU A 363 22.09 -1.87 11.81
CA LEU A 363 21.45 -2.46 12.99
C LEU A 363 19.91 -2.52 12.84
N ILE A 364 19.31 -1.48 12.27
CA ILE A 364 17.87 -1.47 11.96
C ILE A 364 17.53 -2.60 10.97
N LEU A 365 18.28 -2.70 9.86
CA LEU A 365 18.06 -3.75 8.85
C LEU A 365 18.19 -5.15 9.45
N ARG A 366 19.19 -5.39 10.32
CA ARG A 366 19.31 -6.66 11.05
C ARG A 366 18.10 -6.94 11.94
N GLY A 367 17.56 -5.92 12.58
CA GLY A 367 16.37 -6.06 13.43
C GLY A 367 15.11 -6.46 12.66
N ILE A 368 14.92 -5.92 11.46
CA ILE A 368 13.74 -6.20 10.64
C ILE A 368 13.93 -7.39 9.68
N ARG A 369 15.17 -7.86 9.48
CA ARG A 369 15.57 -8.92 8.55
C ARG A 369 14.61 -10.12 8.57
N GLY A 370 14.32 -10.68 9.74
CA GLY A 370 13.51 -11.90 9.85
C GLY A 370 12.10 -11.75 9.28
N LYS A 371 11.48 -10.58 9.41
CA LYS A 371 10.13 -10.32 8.85
C LYS A 371 10.15 -10.26 7.32
N TYR A 372 11.19 -9.64 6.74
CA TYR A 372 11.36 -9.59 5.27
C TYR A 372 11.73 -10.95 4.69
N GLU A 373 12.59 -11.71 5.39
CA GLU A 373 12.91 -13.11 5.02
C GLU A 373 11.68 -14.01 5.00
N ASP A 374 10.81 -13.86 6.01
CA ASP A 374 9.58 -14.64 6.09
C ASP A 374 8.55 -14.21 5.03
N HIS A 375 8.49 -12.92 4.69
CA HIS A 375 7.58 -12.40 3.67
C HIS A 375 8.00 -12.86 2.26
N HIS A 376 9.28 -12.68 1.91
CA HIS A 376 9.79 -13.01 0.58
C HIS A 376 10.22 -14.47 0.43
N LYS A 377 10.32 -15.23 1.53
CA LYS A 377 10.83 -16.61 1.56
C LYS A 377 12.27 -16.72 1.02
N VAL A 378 13.10 -15.73 1.37
CA VAL A 378 14.52 -15.63 1.03
C VAL A 378 15.36 -15.55 2.32
N GLU A 379 16.66 -15.61 2.19
CA GLU A 379 17.61 -15.39 3.29
C GLU A 379 18.57 -14.27 2.87
N PHE A 380 18.71 -13.23 3.71
CA PHE A 380 19.62 -12.12 3.45
C PHE A 380 20.95 -12.35 4.15
N THR A 381 22.07 -12.19 3.44
CA THR A 381 23.38 -12.23 4.05
C THR A 381 23.69 -10.93 4.81
N ASP A 382 24.60 -10.98 5.76
CA ASP A 382 25.05 -9.76 6.46
C ASP A 382 25.72 -8.77 5.50
N SER A 383 26.42 -9.27 4.48
CA SER A 383 27.01 -8.45 3.41
C SER A 383 25.95 -7.72 2.59
N ALA A 384 24.79 -8.36 2.33
CA ALA A 384 23.66 -7.71 1.64
C ALA A 384 23.10 -6.53 2.45
N LEU A 385 22.91 -6.69 3.77
CA LEU A 385 22.44 -5.61 4.65
C LEU A 385 23.43 -4.44 4.69
N ASP A 386 24.71 -4.74 4.80
CA ASP A 386 25.79 -3.75 4.76
C ASP A 386 25.81 -3.01 3.41
N ALA A 387 25.67 -3.75 2.30
CA ALA A 387 25.60 -3.19 0.98
C ALA A 387 24.37 -2.31 0.79
N ALA A 388 23.17 -2.76 1.21
CA ALA A 388 21.94 -1.98 1.13
C ALA A 388 22.09 -0.61 1.82
N ALA A 389 22.65 -0.55 3.02
CA ALA A 389 22.88 0.69 3.75
C ALA A 389 23.90 1.60 3.05
N LYS A 390 25.07 1.06 2.67
CA LYS A 390 26.17 1.83 2.07
C LYS A 390 25.84 2.32 0.67
N LEU A 391 25.26 1.44 -0.17
CA LEU A 391 24.91 1.79 -1.55
C LEU A 391 23.75 2.79 -1.61
N SER A 392 22.74 2.61 -0.76
CA SER A 392 21.63 3.57 -0.69
C SER A 392 22.11 4.97 -0.30
N GLU A 393 22.98 5.09 0.70
CA GLU A 393 23.51 6.38 1.14
C GLU A 393 24.37 7.05 0.06
N ARG A 394 25.13 6.25 -0.65
CA ARG A 394 26.05 6.75 -1.68
C ARG A 394 25.35 7.14 -2.99
N TYR A 395 24.39 6.34 -3.46
CA TYR A 395 23.84 6.46 -4.80
C TYR A 395 22.42 7.04 -4.82
N ILE A 396 21.66 6.97 -3.72
CA ILE A 396 20.30 7.49 -3.62
C ILE A 396 20.28 8.72 -2.71
N THR A 397 20.44 9.89 -3.30
CA THR A 397 20.51 11.17 -2.56
C THR A 397 19.16 11.86 -2.40
N SER A 398 18.12 11.39 -3.09
CA SER A 398 16.77 11.98 -3.06
C SER A 398 15.94 11.57 -1.84
N ARG A 399 16.35 10.54 -1.11
CA ARG A 399 15.66 9.98 0.07
C ARG A 399 16.62 9.85 1.23
N PHE A 400 16.08 9.66 2.44
CA PHE A 400 16.85 9.55 3.67
C PHE A 400 16.91 8.12 4.19
N LEU A 401 17.97 7.81 4.95
CA LEU A 401 18.03 6.58 5.73
C LEU A 401 17.01 6.64 6.89
N PRO A 402 16.45 5.50 7.33
CA PRO A 402 16.71 4.14 6.85
C PRO A 402 15.82 3.71 5.67
N ASP A 403 14.80 4.50 5.30
CA ASP A 403 13.74 4.16 4.34
C ASP A 403 14.29 3.65 3.00
N LYS A 404 15.21 4.39 2.39
CA LYS A 404 15.85 4.00 1.13
C LYS A 404 16.61 2.67 1.18
N ALA A 405 17.16 2.31 2.34
CA ALA A 405 17.88 1.05 2.52
C ALA A 405 16.90 -0.12 2.73
N ILE A 406 15.79 0.14 3.42
CA ILE A 406 14.68 -0.81 3.58
C ILE A 406 14.03 -1.10 2.23
N ASP A 407 13.77 -0.07 1.43
CA ASP A 407 13.19 -0.22 0.09
C ASP A 407 14.08 -1.09 -0.82
N ILE A 408 15.41 -0.93 -0.77
CA ILE A 408 16.35 -1.79 -1.54
C ILE A 408 16.25 -3.23 -1.07
N LEU A 409 16.20 -3.46 0.25
CA LEU A 409 16.07 -4.79 0.83
C LEU A 409 14.78 -5.48 0.38
N ASP A 410 13.67 -4.74 0.43
CA ASP A 410 12.35 -5.22 0.03
C ASP A 410 12.30 -5.57 -1.46
N GLU A 411 12.82 -4.70 -2.32
CA GLU A 411 12.85 -4.95 -3.77
C GLU A 411 13.79 -6.09 -4.16
N ALA A 412 14.96 -6.20 -3.51
CA ALA A 412 15.88 -7.32 -3.74
C ALA A 412 15.24 -8.66 -3.36
N GLY A 413 14.54 -8.71 -2.21
CA GLY A 413 13.80 -9.87 -1.78
C GLY A 413 12.65 -10.23 -2.73
N ALA A 414 11.89 -9.24 -3.18
CA ALA A 414 10.81 -9.42 -4.15
C ALA A 414 11.34 -9.94 -5.50
N ARG A 415 12.46 -9.38 -5.98
CA ARG A 415 13.10 -9.80 -7.23
C ARG A 415 13.61 -11.24 -7.15
N ALA A 416 14.33 -11.59 -6.09
CA ALA A 416 14.80 -12.96 -5.87
C ALA A 416 13.64 -13.95 -5.81
N ARG A 417 12.54 -13.59 -5.14
CA ARG A 417 11.31 -14.40 -5.12
C ARG A 417 10.71 -14.58 -6.50
N ILE A 418 10.62 -13.52 -7.33
CA ILE A 418 10.10 -13.62 -8.70
C ILE A 418 11.00 -14.50 -9.56
N GLU A 419 12.33 -14.41 -9.41
CA GLU A 419 13.27 -15.29 -10.11
C GLU A 419 13.10 -16.75 -9.71
N SER A 420 12.85 -17.02 -8.42
CA SER A 420 12.54 -18.38 -7.93
C SER A 420 11.24 -18.96 -8.49
N LEU A 421 10.33 -18.12 -8.98
CA LEU A 421 9.05 -18.54 -9.56
C LEU A 421 9.18 -18.94 -11.03
N LYS A 422 10.27 -18.57 -11.71
CA LYS A 422 10.51 -18.97 -13.10
C LYS A 422 10.65 -20.48 -13.17
N GLN A 423 9.83 -21.09 -13.98
CA GLN A 423 9.89 -22.53 -14.19
C GLN A 423 11.19 -22.89 -14.94
N PRO A 424 11.87 -23.97 -14.54
CA PRO A 424 13.01 -24.48 -15.28
C PRO A 424 12.65 -24.79 -16.74
N VAL A 425 13.57 -24.56 -17.66
CA VAL A 425 13.41 -24.83 -19.10
C VAL A 425 13.04 -26.31 -19.37
N GLU A 426 13.38 -27.19 -18.43
CA GLU A 426 13.03 -28.63 -18.50
C GLU A 426 11.51 -28.87 -18.55
N PHE A 427 10.71 -28.02 -17.85
CA PHE A 427 9.24 -28.15 -17.88
C PHE A 427 8.64 -27.64 -19.20
N GLU A 428 9.26 -26.65 -19.83
CA GLU A 428 8.87 -26.20 -21.17
C GLU A 428 9.17 -27.30 -22.21
N ASN A 429 10.31 -27.97 -22.08
CA ASN A 429 10.65 -29.12 -22.95
C ASN A 429 9.68 -30.29 -22.77
N MET A 430 9.32 -30.63 -21.51
CA MET A 430 8.31 -31.65 -21.23
C MET A 430 6.93 -31.27 -21.78
N ALA A 431 6.55 -30.01 -21.73
CA ALA A 431 5.29 -29.53 -22.32
C ALA A 431 5.32 -29.69 -23.86
N ALA A 432 6.43 -29.33 -24.50
CA ALA A 432 6.60 -29.51 -25.94
C ALA A 432 6.55 -31.00 -26.37
N GLU A 433 7.16 -31.92 -25.59
CA GLU A 433 7.05 -33.35 -25.82
C GLU A 433 5.60 -33.86 -25.71
N ILE A 434 4.86 -33.39 -24.72
CA ILE A 434 3.43 -33.73 -24.54
C ILE A 434 2.62 -33.25 -25.74
N ASP A 435 2.85 -32.02 -26.21
CA ASP A 435 2.16 -31.45 -27.38
C ASP A 435 2.46 -32.26 -28.66
N GLU A 436 3.72 -32.73 -28.83
CA GLU A 436 4.11 -33.56 -29.96
C GLU A 436 3.41 -34.94 -29.96
N VAL A 437 3.31 -35.56 -28.76
CA VAL A 437 2.58 -36.84 -28.60
C VAL A 437 1.07 -36.63 -28.79
N CYS A 438 0.52 -35.51 -28.33
CA CYS A 438 -0.88 -35.14 -28.60
C CYS A 438 -1.16 -34.98 -30.09
N ALA A 439 -0.28 -34.31 -30.85
CA ALA A 439 -0.41 -34.19 -32.30
C ALA A 439 -0.36 -35.53 -33.01
N LYS A 440 0.57 -36.41 -32.60
CA LYS A 440 0.68 -37.80 -33.14
C LYS A 440 -0.58 -38.64 -32.83
N LYS A 441 -1.18 -38.44 -31.64
CA LYS A 441 -2.43 -39.09 -31.25
C LYS A 441 -3.59 -38.61 -32.13
N GLU A 442 -3.72 -37.32 -32.38
CA GLU A 442 -4.77 -36.75 -33.22
C GLU A 442 -4.64 -37.19 -34.67
N ASP A 443 -3.43 -37.24 -35.20
CA ASP A 443 -3.15 -37.74 -36.56
C ASP A 443 -3.49 -39.25 -36.70
N ALA A 444 -3.16 -40.08 -35.67
CA ALA A 444 -3.54 -41.48 -35.63
C ALA A 444 -5.06 -41.70 -35.58
N ILE A 445 -5.79 -40.85 -34.86
CA ILE A 445 -7.26 -40.87 -34.81
C ILE A 445 -7.83 -40.48 -36.18
N ALA A 446 -7.30 -39.43 -36.83
CA ALA A 446 -7.72 -39.00 -38.16
C ALA A 446 -7.51 -40.09 -39.23
N LYS A 447 -6.44 -40.86 -39.09
CA LYS A 447 -6.11 -42.01 -39.96
C LYS A 447 -6.82 -43.32 -39.57
N GLN A 448 -7.73 -43.29 -38.57
CA GLN A 448 -8.46 -44.48 -38.05
C GLN A 448 -7.56 -45.59 -37.50
N HIS A 449 -6.33 -45.27 -37.08
CA HIS A 449 -5.39 -46.24 -36.53
C HIS A 449 -5.54 -46.32 -35.00
N PHE A 450 -6.60 -46.99 -34.53
CA PHE A 450 -7.01 -46.99 -33.12
C PHE A 450 -6.00 -47.63 -32.15
N GLU A 451 -5.23 -48.64 -32.58
CA GLU A 451 -4.16 -49.22 -31.76
C GLU A 451 -3.00 -48.25 -31.54
N GLY A 452 -2.63 -47.48 -32.57
CA GLY A 452 -1.62 -46.41 -32.44
C GLY A 452 -2.09 -45.27 -31.55
N ALA A 453 -3.33 -44.86 -31.71
CA ALA A 453 -3.92 -43.82 -30.89
C ALA A 453 -4.00 -44.20 -29.38
N ALA A 454 -4.25 -45.50 -29.09
CA ALA A 454 -4.26 -45.99 -27.70
C ALA A 454 -2.85 -45.94 -27.07
N LYS A 455 -1.79 -46.33 -27.84
CA LYS A 455 -0.39 -46.21 -27.37
C LYS A 455 0.00 -44.75 -27.07
N TYR A 456 -0.28 -43.84 -27.99
CA TYR A 456 0.01 -42.41 -27.78
C TYR A 456 -0.79 -41.80 -26.62
N ARG A 457 -2.01 -42.27 -26.35
CA ARG A 457 -2.78 -41.87 -25.19
C ARG A 457 -2.13 -42.32 -23.87
N ASP A 458 -1.63 -43.52 -23.82
CA ASP A 458 -0.97 -44.05 -22.62
C ASP A 458 0.39 -43.36 -22.40
N GLU A 459 1.10 -43.04 -23.49
CA GLU A 459 2.35 -42.26 -23.46
C GLU A 459 2.10 -40.82 -23.00
N GLU A 460 1.08 -40.14 -23.53
CA GLU A 460 0.63 -38.82 -23.06
C GLU A 460 0.31 -38.82 -21.54
N LYS A 461 -0.41 -39.84 -21.08
CA LYS A 461 -0.77 -39.99 -19.68
C LYS A 461 0.44 -40.17 -18.77
N GLN A 462 1.44 -40.94 -19.23
CA GLN A 462 2.69 -41.13 -18.50
C GLN A 462 3.52 -39.83 -18.44
N LEU A 463 3.64 -39.11 -19.56
CA LEU A 463 4.36 -37.84 -19.62
C LEU A 463 3.70 -36.76 -18.76
N ARG A 464 2.39 -36.65 -18.82
CA ARG A 464 1.64 -35.71 -17.94
C ARG A 464 1.79 -36.03 -16.46
N LYS A 465 1.83 -37.33 -16.13
CA LYS A 465 2.08 -37.75 -14.75
C LYS A 465 3.50 -37.39 -14.32
N LYS A 466 4.51 -37.68 -15.14
CA LYS A 466 5.91 -37.30 -14.88
C LYS A 466 6.07 -35.78 -14.71
N GLN A 467 5.41 -34.99 -15.55
CA GLN A 467 5.41 -33.53 -15.45
C GLN A 467 4.78 -33.04 -14.13
N THR A 468 3.63 -33.64 -13.75
CA THR A 468 2.96 -33.28 -12.48
C THR A 468 3.82 -33.63 -11.26
N ASP A 469 4.38 -34.86 -11.27
CA ASP A 469 5.25 -35.31 -10.17
C ASP A 469 6.51 -34.44 -10.06
N ALA A 470 7.13 -34.08 -11.19
CA ALA A 470 8.30 -33.20 -11.24
C ALA A 470 7.98 -31.77 -10.78
N ILE A 471 6.81 -31.23 -11.14
CA ILE A 471 6.36 -29.91 -10.67
C ILE A 471 6.10 -29.93 -9.16
N GLU A 472 5.51 -31.00 -8.62
CA GLU A 472 5.29 -31.15 -7.18
C GLU A 472 6.60 -31.25 -6.40
N GLU A 473 7.55 -32.01 -6.92
CA GLU A 473 8.88 -32.17 -6.33
C GLU A 473 9.66 -30.82 -6.36
N TRP A 474 9.61 -30.11 -7.49
CA TRP A 474 10.20 -28.78 -7.62
C TRP A 474 9.58 -27.78 -6.64
N LYS A 475 8.24 -27.80 -6.46
CA LYS A 475 7.56 -26.93 -5.49
C LYS A 475 8.01 -27.23 -4.07
N LYS A 476 8.13 -28.51 -3.68
CA LYS A 476 8.61 -28.92 -2.36
C LYS A 476 10.05 -28.48 -2.12
N THR A 477 10.94 -28.75 -3.06
CA THR A 477 12.36 -28.38 -2.98
C THR A 477 12.52 -26.86 -2.87
N ARG A 478 11.67 -26.09 -3.56
CA ARG A 478 11.67 -24.63 -3.49
C ARG A 478 11.17 -24.09 -2.15
N GLU A 479 10.18 -24.75 -1.53
CA GLU A 479 9.68 -24.35 -0.20
C GLU A 479 10.70 -24.67 0.90
N GLU A 480 11.50 -25.71 0.74
CA GLU A 480 12.54 -26.12 1.67
C GLU A 480 13.83 -25.28 1.54
N ASN A 481 14.20 -24.87 0.32
CA ASN A 481 15.42 -24.13 0.04
C ASN A 481 15.10 -22.63 -0.19
N ARG A 482 15.36 -21.81 0.83
CA ARG A 482 15.29 -20.35 0.70
C ARG A 482 16.44 -19.88 -0.20
N LEU A 483 16.14 -18.97 -1.15
CA LEU A 483 17.17 -18.31 -1.93
C LEU A 483 17.96 -17.35 -1.05
N VAL A 484 19.28 -17.38 -1.22
CA VAL A 484 20.18 -16.47 -0.53
C VAL A 484 20.36 -15.22 -1.38
N VAL A 485 20.06 -14.07 -0.80
CA VAL A 485 20.25 -12.74 -1.41
C VAL A 485 21.53 -12.15 -0.85
N ASP A 486 22.47 -11.83 -1.71
CA ASP A 486 23.80 -11.30 -1.35
C ASP A 486 24.00 -9.83 -1.81
N GLU A 487 25.24 -9.37 -1.80
CA GLU A 487 25.61 -8.02 -2.20
C GLU A 487 25.34 -7.75 -3.69
N GLU A 488 25.42 -8.78 -4.55
CA GLU A 488 25.27 -8.62 -6.00
C GLU A 488 23.82 -8.25 -6.36
N GLU A 489 22.82 -8.87 -5.73
CA GLU A 489 21.42 -8.50 -5.90
C GLU A 489 21.14 -7.07 -5.45
N MET A 490 21.76 -6.63 -4.34
CA MET A 490 21.62 -5.24 -3.88
C MET A 490 22.21 -4.25 -4.89
N LEU A 491 23.37 -4.56 -5.46
CA LEU A 491 23.98 -3.79 -6.53
C LEU A 491 23.09 -3.68 -7.76
N GLN A 492 22.45 -4.80 -8.16
CA GLN A 492 21.54 -4.84 -9.31
C GLN A 492 20.30 -3.95 -9.10
N VAL A 493 19.72 -3.95 -7.90
CA VAL A 493 18.59 -3.08 -7.56
C VAL A 493 19.00 -1.62 -7.64
N VAL A 494 20.12 -1.25 -6.99
CA VAL A 494 20.60 0.13 -7.01
C VAL A 494 20.96 0.57 -8.42
N ALA A 495 21.56 -0.30 -9.24
CA ALA A 495 21.84 -0.01 -10.65
C ALA A 495 20.56 0.24 -11.46
N ALA A 496 19.52 -0.57 -11.24
CA ALA A 496 18.24 -0.38 -11.90
C ALA A 496 17.58 0.96 -11.53
N TRP A 497 17.67 1.38 -10.26
CA TRP A 497 17.08 2.65 -9.80
C TRP A 497 17.85 3.88 -10.26
N THR A 498 19.16 3.80 -10.24
CA THR A 498 20.03 4.95 -10.54
C THR A 498 20.42 5.06 -12.01
N GLY A 499 20.28 3.95 -12.75
CA GLY A 499 20.76 3.84 -14.13
C GLY A 499 22.29 3.73 -14.24
N ILE A 500 23.01 3.54 -13.13
CA ILE A 500 24.48 3.43 -13.11
C ILE A 500 24.87 1.99 -13.45
N PRO A 501 25.74 1.74 -14.45
CA PRO A 501 26.16 0.39 -14.80
C PRO A 501 26.88 -0.33 -13.67
N LEU A 502 26.55 -1.63 -13.44
CA LEU A 502 27.15 -2.49 -12.41
C LEU A 502 28.69 -2.51 -12.45
N SER A 503 29.25 -2.63 -13.65
CA SER A 503 30.71 -2.66 -13.84
C SER A 503 31.44 -1.43 -13.28
N LYS A 504 30.73 -0.32 -13.15
CA LYS A 504 31.25 0.92 -12.57
C LYS A 504 31.07 1.03 -11.06
N MET A 505 30.15 0.25 -10.49
CA MET A 505 29.97 0.16 -9.04
C MET A 505 30.96 -0.82 -8.39
N GLU A 506 31.33 -1.89 -9.10
CA GLU A 506 32.24 -2.94 -8.58
C GLU A 506 33.73 -2.62 -8.61
N GLU A 507 34.18 -1.84 -9.63
CA GLU A 507 35.59 -1.46 -9.68
C GLU A 507 35.98 -0.56 -8.52
N ALA A 508 36.99 -0.97 -7.77
CA ALA A 508 37.57 -0.13 -6.74
C ALA A 508 37.97 1.23 -7.37
N GLU A 509 37.31 2.31 -6.93
CA GLU A 509 37.49 3.68 -7.46
C GLU A 509 38.96 4.10 -7.54
N SER A 510 39.78 3.57 -6.63
CA SER A 510 41.23 3.79 -6.63
C SER A 510 41.92 3.31 -7.91
N LYS A 511 41.49 2.15 -8.48
CA LYS A 511 42.07 1.61 -9.70
C LYS A 511 41.66 2.44 -10.92
N LYS A 512 40.40 2.93 -10.98
CA LYS A 512 39.94 3.84 -12.06
C LYS A 512 40.69 5.14 -12.04
N LEU A 513 40.89 5.75 -10.87
CA LEU A 513 41.61 7.02 -10.76
C LEU A 513 43.10 6.90 -11.13
N LEU A 514 43.69 5.73 -11.02
CA LEU A 514 45.06 5.49 -11.50
C LEU A 514 45.14 5.42 -13.03
N LYS A 515 44.12 4.83 -13.67
CA LYS A 515 44.04 4.70 -15.14
C LYS A 515 43.51 5.96 -15.83
N LEU A 516 42.75 6.79 -15.14
CA LEU A 516 42.01 7.95 -15.66
C LEU A 516 42.90 8.88 -16.51
N GLU A 517 44.15 9.09 -16.16
CA GLU A 517 45.07 9.95 -16.88
C GLU A 517 45.37 9.39 -18.29
N ALA A 518 45.63 8.09 -18.39
CA ALA A 518 45.90 7.42 -19.66
C ALA A 518 44.64 7.37 -20.55
N GLU A 519 43.48 7.13 -19.96
CA GLU A 519 42.18 7.11 -20.65
C GLU A 519 41.82 8.48 -21.21
N LEU A 520 41.92 9.55 -20.40
CA LEU A 520 41.73 10.92 -20.87
C LEU A 520 42.70 11.33 -21.96
N GLN A 521 43.97 10.90 -21.90
CA GLN A 521 44.98 11.21 -22.94
C GLN A 521 44.71 10.45 -24.24
N SER A 522 44.09 9.30 -24.21
CA SER A 522 43.74 8.53 -25.41
C SER A 522 42.64 9.18 -26.24
N GLU A 523 41.67 9.84 -25.58
CA GLU A 523 40.54 10.51 -26.26
C GLU A 523 40.79 11.99 -26.54
N VAL A 524 41.50 12.70 -25.63
CA VAL A 524 41.79 14.13 -25.76
C VAL A 524 43.24 14.34 -26.17
N ILE A 525 43.50 14.28 -27.46
CA ILE A 525 44.84 14.42 -28.03
C ILE A 525 45.35 15.87 -27.92
N GLY A 526 46.58 16.05 -27.47
CA GLY A 526 47.26 17.35 -27.47
C GLY A 526 47.03 18.25 -26.26
N GLN A 527 46.30 17.76 -25.21
CA GLN A 527 46.02 18.51 -23.98
C GLN A 527 46.61 17.81 -22.74
N THR A 528 47.81 17.29 -22.81
CA THR A 528 48.47 16.49 -21.78
C THR A 528 48.54 17.17 -20.41
N ILE A 529 48.85 18.47 -20.37
CA ILE A 529 48.93 19.25 -19.13
C ILE A 529 47.56 19.35 -18.44
N ALA A 530 46.51 19.57 -19.22
CA ALA A 530 45.15 19.70 -18.67
C ALA A 530 44.66 18.37 -18.10
N THR A 531 44.87 17.25 -18.79
CA THR A 531 44.50 15.90 -18.35
C THR A 531 45.27 15.49 -17.10
N GLU A 532 46.56 15.80 -17.02
CA GLU A 532 47.40 15.53 -15.84
C GLU A 532 46.93 16.32 -14.60
N VAL A 533 46.66 17.63 -14.75
CA VAL A 533 46.18 18.50 -13.66
C VAL A 533 44.83 18.00 -13.11
N ILE A 534 43.88 17.64 -14.00
CA ILE A 534 42.58 17.11 -13.62
C ILE A 534 42.74 15.79 -12.88
N SER A 535 43.50 14.84 -13.41
CA SER A 535 43.71 13.52 -12.82
C SER A 535 44.40 13.61 -11.46
N LYS A 536 45.38 14.50 -11.30
CA LYS A 536 46.02 14.76 -9.99
C LYS A 536 45.04 15.38 -8.97
N ALA A 537 44.19 16.31 -9.39
CA ALA A 537 43.22 16.94 -8.50
C ALA A 537 42.14 15.94 -8.04
N LEU A 538 41.69 15.08 -8.96
CA LEU A 538 40.72 14.02 -8.62
C LEU A 538 41.31 12.96 -7.67
N ARG A 539 42.54 12.52 -7.91
CA ARG A 539 43.25 11.62 -7.01
C ARG A 539 43.41 12.20 -5.60
N ARG A 540 43.80 13.50 -5.48
CA ARG A 540 43.89 14.20 -4.19
C ARG A 540 42.55 14.28 -3.45
N SER A 541 41.46 14.53 -4.18
CA SER A 541 40.13 14.64 -3.61
C SER A 541 39.64 13.33 -2.96
N ARG A 542 40.11 12.17 -3.45
CA ARG A 542 39.69 10.85 -2.96
C ARG A 542 40.61 10.26 -1.88
N ALA A 543 41.74 10.90 -1.60
CA ALA A 543 42.65 10.49 -0.54
C ALA A 543 42.20 10.93 0.86
N ASP A 544 40.93 11.19 1.09
CA ASP A 544 40.28 11.64 2.35
C ASP A 544 40.88 12.89 3.02
N LEU A 545 41.64 13.67 2.26
CA LEU A 545 42.24 14.92 2.73
C LEU A 545 41.30 16.13 2.58
N LYS A 546 39.98 15.89 2.38
CA LYS A 546 39.02 16.91 1.97
C LYS A 546 37.81 16.97 2.86
N ASP A 547 37.28 18.19 3.04
CA ASP A 547 35.97 18.47 3.64
C ASP A 547 34.84 17.88 2.74
N PRO A 548 34.02 16.94 3.24
CA PRO A 548 32.94 16.30 2.48
C PRO A 548 31.88 17.30 1.93
N LYS A 549 31.83 18.51 2.50
CA LYS A 549 30.90 19.58 2.04
C LYS A 549 31.37 20.32 0.80
N ARG A 550 32.58 20.08 0.31
CA ARG A 550 33.13 20.78 -0.88
C ARG A 550 33.06 19.92 -2.13
N PRO A 551 32.87 20.50 -3.33
CA PRO A 551 32.90 19.76 -4.58
C PRO A 551 34.24 19.04 -4.80
N ILE A 552 34.25 17.93 -5.54
CA ILE A 552 35.44 17.08 -5.81
C ILE A 552 36.56 17.91 -6.42
N GLY A 553 36.24 18.86 -7.30
CA GLY A 553 37.17 19.83 -7.90
C GLY A 553 36.39 20.91 -8.61
N SER A 554 36.97 22.12 -8.63
CA SER A 554 36.49 23.23 -9.45
C SER A 554 37.58 23.58 -10.43
N PHE A 555 37.31 23.51 -11.73
CA PHE A 555 38.27 23.72 -12.81
C PHE A 555 37.79 24.85 -13.70
N MET A 556 38.72 25.72 -14.11
CA MET A 556 38.46 26.74 -15.08
C MET A 556 39.32 26.46 -16.34
N PHE A 557 38.65 26.18 -17.45
CA PHE A 557 39.29 25.93 -18.73
C PHE A 557 39.40 27.22 -19.53
N LEU A 558 40.60 27.76 -19.67
CA LEU A 558 40.89 28.98 -20.39
C LEU A 558 41.55 28.65 -21.74
N GLY A 559 41.06 29.26 -22.81
CA GLY A 559 41.59 29.06 -24.15
C GLY A 559 40.63 29.55 -25.26
N PRO A 560 41.10 29.72 -26.49
CA PRO A 560 40.25 30.11 -27.62
C PRO A 560 39.18 29.05 -27.95
N THR A 561 38.23 29.40 -28.81
CA THR A 561 37.21 28.45 -29.30
C THR A 561 37.87 27.33 -30.11
N GLY A 562 37.34 26.11 -30.00
CA GLY A 562 37.80 24.95 -30.79
C GLY A 562 38.96 24.15 -30.19
N VAL A 563 39.57 24.56 -29.07
CA VAL A 563 40.70 23.83 -28.44
C VAL A 563 40.31 22.61 -27.59
N GLY A 564 39.03 22.23 -27.56
CA GLY A 564 38.58 21.01 -26.88
C GLY A 564 38.13 21.17 -25.44
N LYS A 565 37.84 22.39 -24.93
CA LYS A 565 37.39 22.61 -23.54
C LYS A 565 36.15 21.80 -23.18
N THR A 566 35.12 21.87 -24.00
CA THR A 566 33.85 21.13 -23.80
C THR A 566 34.02 19.63 -24.04
N LEU A 567 34.87 19.24 -24.99
CA LEU A 567 35.20 17.85 -25.25
C LEU A 567 35.84 17.21 -24.01
N LEU A 568 36.83 17.86 -23.39
CA LEU A 568 37.50 17.40 -22.20
C LEU A 568 36.48 17.19 -21.03
N ALA A 569 35.52 18.11 -20.89
CA ALA A 569 34.47 17.97 -19.87
C ALA A 569 33.55 16.78 -20.15
N LYS A 570 33.18 16.53 -21.41
CA LYS A 570 32.34 15.38 -21.82
C LYS A 570 33.07 14.04 -21.65
N VAL A 571 34.32 13.94 -22.09
CA VAL A 571 35.15 12.75 -21.91
C VAL A 571 35.37 12.46 -20.44
N LEU A 572 35.60 13.50 -19.63
CA LEU A 572 35.69 13.34 -18.18
C LEU A 572 34.38 12.82 -17.54
N ALA A 573 33.24 13.26 -18.04
CA ALA A 573 31.94 12.76 -17.58
C ALA A 573 31.76 11.29 -17.97
N GLU A 574 32.12 10.90 -19.19
CA GLU A 574 32.07 9.53 -19.69
C GLU A 574 32.93 8.58 -18.84
N GLU A 575 34.19 8.95 -18.60
CA GLU A 575 35.11 8.14 -17.82
C GLU A 575 34.69 7.98 -16.35
N MET A 576 34.16 9.05 -15.75
CA MET A 576 33.76 9.02 -14.35
C MET A 576 32.38 8.40 -14.12
N PHE A 577 31.41 8.66 -15.00
CA PHE A 577 30.00 8.27 -14.81
C PHE A 577 29.49 7.28 -15.85
N GLY A 578 30.24 7.05 -16.96
CA GLY A 578 29.89 6.07 -17.98
C GLY A 578 28.98 6.56 -19.09
N ASP A 579 28.64 7.82 -19.06
CA ASP A 579 27.76 8.42 -20.03
C ASP A 579 28.25 9.85 -20.37
N LYS A 580 28.35 10.17 -21.66
CA LYS A 580 28.69 11.52 -22.15
C LYS A 580 27.64 12.55 -21.77
N ASP A 581 26.39 12.11 -21.57
CA ASP A 581 25.26 12.96 -21.20
C ASP A 581 25.05 13.08 -19.67
N ALA A 582 25.94 12.46 -18.87
CA ALA A 582 26.00 12.66 -17.42
C ALA A 582 26.68 14.01 -17.07
N ILE A 583 26.34 15.05 -17.81
CA ILE A 583 26.83 16.43 -17.63
C ILE A 583 25.64 17.39 -17.55
N ILE A 584 25.64 18.26 -16.55
CA ILE A 584 24.70 19.39 -16.49
C ILE A 584 25.40 20.59 -17.10
N GLN A 585 25.01 20.93 -18.29
CA GLN A 585 25.58 22.07 -19.04
C GLN A 585 24.67 23.29 -18.92
N ILE A 586 25.24 24.43 -18.51
CA ILE A 586 24.52 25.70 -18.38
C ILE A 586 25.30 26.75 -19.19
N ASP A 587 24.61 27.44 -20.09
CA ASP A 587 25.18 28.56 -20.83
C ASP A 587 24.97 29.86 -20.05
N MET A 588 26.05 30.41 -19.52
CA MET A 588 26.01 31.64 -18.73
C MET A 588 25.64 32.89 -19.53
N SER A 589 25.66 32.82 -20.86
CA SER A 589 25.19 33.93 -21.70
C SER A 589 23.68 34.19 -21.54
N GLU A 590 22.91 33.18 -21.18
CA GLU A 590 21.47 33.28 -20.88
C GLU A 590 21.18 33.95 -19.52
N TYR A 591 22.20 34.11 -18.67
CA TYR A 591 22.08 34.60 -17.29
C TYR A 591 22.74 35.98 -17.06
N MET A 592 22.86 36.80 -18.09
CA MET A 592 23.51 38.12 -18.01
C MET A 592 22.68 39.18 -17.29
N GLU A 593 21.41 38.97 -17.07
CA GLU A 593 20.52 39.91 -16.37
C GLU A 593 20.68 39.88 -14.84
N LYS A 594 20.45 41.01 -14.15
CA LYS A 594 20.62 41.14 -12.68
C LYS A 594 19.83 40.15 -11.83
N PHE A 595 18.74 39.65 -12.33
CA PHE A 595 17.87 38.65 -11.61
C PHE A 595 18.06 37.21 -12.10
N ALA A 596 18.93 36.97 -13.05
CA ALA A 596 19.15 35.66 -13.64
C ALA A 596 19.79 34.68 -12.63
N PHE A 597 20.53 35.17 -11.62
CA PHE A 597 21.13 34.35 -10.58
C PHE A 597 20.07 33.62 -9.73
N SER A 598 18.93 34.27 -9.43
CA SER A 598 17.83 33.62 -8.73
C SER A 598 17.17 32.50 -9.54
N ARG A 599 17.19 32.56 -10.86
CA ARG A 599 16.73 31.44 -11.70
C ARG A 599 17.69 30.24 -11.63
N LEU A 600 18.97 30.49 -11.39
CA LEU A 600 19.98 29.44 -11.32
C LEU A 600 19.96 28.68 -9.96
N VAL A 601 19.92 29.43 -8.86
CA VAL A 601 20.06 28.90 -7.47
C VAL A 601 18.74 28.83 -6.73
N GLY A 602 17.72 29.57 -7.17
CA GLY A 602 16.42 29.72 -6.51
C GLY A 602 16.25 31.14 -5.92
N SER A 603 15.01 31.57 -5.78
CA SER A 603 14.68 32.87 -5.20
C SER A 603 14.80 32.84 -3.67
N PRO A 604 15.24 33.94 -3.01
CA PRO A 604 15.23 34.04 -1.57
C PRO A 604 13.81 33.96 -0.99
N PRO A 605 13.64 33.56 0.28
CA PRO A 605 12.35 33.53 0.94
C PRO A 605 11.62 34.88 0.87
N GLY A 606 10.35 34.87 0.42
CA GLY A 606 9.51 36.06 0.31
C GLY A 606 9.45 36.70 -1.09
N TYR A 607 10.17 36.19 -2.07
CA TYR A 607 10.08 36.64 -3.47
C TYR A 607 9.22 35.69 -4.31
N VAL A 608 8.61 36.24 -5.37
CA VAL A 608 7.83 35.46 -6.34
C VAL A 608 8.74 34.39 -6.98
N GLY A 609 8.29 33.13 -7.00
CA GLY A 609 9.07 31.99 -7.50
C GLY A 609 9.95 31.29 -6.43
N TYR A 610 9.79 31.57 -5.15
CA TYR A 610 10.50 30.87 -4.07
C TYR A 610 10.18 29.35 -4.04
N GLU A 611 8.97 28.95 -4.41
CA GLU A 611 8.55 27.55 -4.47
C GLU A 611 9.10 26.82 -5.72
N GLU A 612 9.53 27.55 -6.75
CA GLU A 612 10.21 27.02 -7.92
C GLU A 612 11.71 26.95 -7.61
N GLY A 613 12.24 25.73 -7.43
CA GLY A 613 13.67 25.51 -7.22
C GLY A 613 14.53 26.10 -8.36
N GLY A 614 15.79 26.44 -8.08
CA GLY A 614 16.69 26.95 -9.12
C GLY A 614 17.01 25.88 -10.18
N GLN A 615 17.21 26.29 -11.43
CA GLN A 615 17.46 25.36 -12.55
C GLN A 615 18.68 24.46 -12.30
N LEU A 616 19.77 25.02 -11.77
CA LEU A 616 20.96 24.23 -11.42
C LEU A 616 20.68 23.29 -10.25
N THR A 617 20.06 23.80 -9.18
CA THR A 617 19.80 23.00 -7.98
C THR A 617 18.83 21.85 -8.27
N GLU A 618 17.80 22.08 -9.09
CA GLU A 618 16.88 21.03 -9.52
C GLU A 618 17.53 20.04 -10.50
N ALA A 619 18.36 20.50 -11.43
CA ALA A 619 19.08 19.62 -12.34
C ALA A 619 20.04 18.69 -11.58
N VAL A 620 20.77 19.22 -10.57
CA VAL A 620 21.65 18.42 -9.70
C VAL A 620 20.85 17.47 -8.84
N ARG A 621 19.67 17.87 -8.32
CA ARG A 621 18.78 16.99 -7.55
C ARG A 621 18.24 15.83 -8.38
N ARG A 622 17.89 16.09 -9.65
CA ARG A 622 17.37 15.07 -10.57
C ARG A 622 18.45 14.12 -11.09
N LYS A 623 19.68 14.61 -11.25
CA LYS A 623 20.83 13.82 -11.71
C LYS A 623 21.99 13.98 -10.72
N PRO A 624 21.91 13.37 -9.53
CA PRO A 624 22.93 13.53 -8.48
C PRO A 624 24.29 12.96 -8.89
N TYR A 625 24.30 12.01 -9.81
CA TYR A 625 25.50 11.42 -10.41
C TYR A 625 25.79 12.08 -11.76
N SER A 626 26.19 13.35 -11.72
CA SER A 626 26.54 14.12 -12.90
C SER A 626 27.58 15.20 -12.58
N ARG A 627 28.17 15.82 -13.62
CA ARG A 627 29.04 16.97 -13.46
C ARG A 627 28.37 18.23 -13.99
N SER A 628 28.58 19.35 -13.28
CA SER A 628 28.12 20.65 -13.73
C SER A 628 29.22 21.33 -14.54
N ALA A 629 28.90 21.74 -15.76
CA ALA A 629 29.73 22.62 -16.61
C ALA A 629 28.98 23.94 -16.80
N LEU A 630 29.60 25.06 -16.42
CA LEU A 630 29.08 26.41 -16.52
C LEU A 630 29.85 27.19 -17.61
#